data_13f4b334d720a75a6d5bc2009a78a35e
#
_entry.id   13f4b334d720a75a6d5bc2009a78a35e
#
_cell.length_a   1.000
_cell.length_b   1.000
_cell.length_c   1.000
_cell.angle_alpha   90.00
_cell.angle_beta   90.00
_cell.angle_gamma   90.00
#
_symmetry.space_group_name_H-M   'P 1'
#
loop_
_entity.id
_entity.type
_entity.pdbx_description
1 polymer ?
#
loop_
_entity_poly.entity_id
_entity_poly.type
_entity_poly.pdbx_seq_one_letter_code
_entity_poly.pdbx_strand_id
1 'polypeptide(L)'
;MKKLSIETLVLEVEGALLRSSSTFPYFMLVAIEGGGFLRGFLLLLLYPIICLMGNEFGLRVMVMVCFFGVKKNSFRVGRTVLPKFFLEDMGFEGFELLSKAKRRVGVTKMPRVMVESFLRDYLGVELVFGRELQEFGGFYTGLTKDDNGRMEKENMAFMDMVFGKENISGGVMGLCSSSKHGKHLVFSHCKEIYYVGEVEKRNRKPVPREKYPKPLIFHDGRLAIRPDPVNAIAIFMWLPFGILLSVLRLTIAVTLLFYCTIPLAITGIKWKVRGEAPSSLNLQNSINHPNTKSAAGQLYICNHKTLLDPNVISLALNRKASSVSYGLSQFSAMISPIKINWLTRNLEEDRKRMERILSRGEDLVVCAEGTTCREPYLLRFSPLFTELTDQIVPVAIDLHVSMFYATTVSGHKWMDPFYFLMNPYTCYELEFLEKVDTSRVRTGDCSRFDMANHVQKQIGKALGFECTMLRRKDKYMMLA
;
A
#
# COMPACT_ATOMS: atom_id res chain seq x y z
N MET A 1 33.12 -13.41 -12.28
CA MET A 1 32.02 -13.95 -13.10
C MET A 1 32.08 -13.31 -14.49
N LYS A 2 32.31 -14.11 -15.56
CA LYS A 2 32.29 -13.64 -16.93
C LYS A 2 30.96 -12.92 -17.21
N LYS A 3 31.02 -11.79 -17.93
CA LYS A 3 29.83 -11.10 -18.50
C LYS A 3 29.13 -12.06 -19.49
N LEU A 4 28.34 -13.01 -18.99
CA LEU A 4 27.40 -13.73 -19.85
C LEU A 4 26.26 -12.77 -20.16
N SER A 5 26.16 -12.31 -21.37
CA SER A 5 24.93 -11.68 -21.86
C SER A 5 23.92 -12.81 -22.05
N ILE A 6 22.95 -12.91 -21.13
CA ILE A 6 21.85 -13.87 -21.22
C ILE A 6 20.92 -13.35 -22.32
N GLU A 7 20.81 -14.05 -23.42
CA GLU A 7 19.89 -13.63 -24.50
C GLU A 7 18.43 -13.83 -24.09
N THR A 8 18.11 -15.03 -23.63
CA THR A 8 16.75 -15.36 -23.18
C THR A 8 16.81 -16.08 -21.85
N LEU A 9 16.03 -15.61 -20.87
CA LEU A 9 15.86 -16.27 -19.57
C LEU A 9 14.43 -16.79 -19.43
N VAL A 10 14.29 -18.09 -19.21
CA VAL A 10 13.05 -18.76 -18.82
C VAL A 10 13.10 -18.99 -17.32
N LEU A 11 12.17 -18.43 -16.57
CA LEU A 11 12.23 -18.51 -15.12
C LEU A 11 10.91 -19.03 -14.53
N GLU A 12 11.00 -19.91 -13.53
CA GLU A 12 9.90 -20.32 -12.69
C GLU A 12 9.63 -19.26 -11.64
N VAL A 13 8.39 -18.78 -11.54
CA VAL A 13 8.02 -17.71 -10.59
C VAL A 13 8.13 -18.24 -9.15
N GLU A 14 7.47 -19.39 -8.86
CA GLU A 14 7.46 -20.00 -7.55
C GLU A 14 8.78 -20.72 -7.26
N GLY A 15 9.50 -20.22 -6.28
CA GLY A 15 10.72 -20.84 -5.79
C GLY A 15 12.00 -20.55 -6.60
N ALA A 16 11.91 -20.00 -7.82
CA ALA A 16 13.09 -19.50 -8.52
C ALA A 16 13.19 -17.97 -8.48
N LEU A 17 12.06 -17.25 -8.62
CA LEU A 17 12.01 -15.79 -8.46
C LEU A 17 11.59 -15.41 -7.03
N LEU A 18 10.50 -16.01 -6.53
CA LEU A 18 9.99 -15.74 -5.19
C LEU A 18 10.75 -16.56 -4.14
N ARG A 19 10.91 -15.98 -2.95
CA ARG A 19 11.59 -16.62 -1.80
C ARG A 19 10.69 -17.61 -1.09
N SER A 20 9.40 -17.31 -1.02
CA SER A 20 8.41 -18.17 -0.38
C SER A 20 8.26 -19.50 -1.12
N SER A 21 8.30 -20.59 -0.36
CA SER A 21 8.02 -21.93 -0.88
C SER A 21 6.52 -22.21 -1.03
N SER A 22 5.67 -21.43 -0.34
CA SER A 22 4.22 -21.58 -0.33
C SER A 22 3.52 -20.45 -1.09
N THR A 23 2.56 -20.82 -1.93
CA THR A 23 1.69 -19.86 -2.64
C THR A 23 0.46 -19.46 -1.82
N PHE A 24 0.21 -20.12 -0.68
CA PHE A 24 -0.96 -19.90 0.17
C PHE A 24 -1.18 -18.43 0.58
N PRO A 25 -0.15 -17.64 0.96
CA PRO A 25 -0.34 -16.22 1.31
C PRO A 25 -0.95 -15.40 0.17
N TYR A 26 -0.58 -15.68 -1.07
CA TYR A 26 -1.13 -14.97 -2.24
C TYR A 26 -2.59 -15.35 -2.50
N PHE A 27 -2.93 -16.63 -2.33
CA PHE A 27 -4.32 -17.07 -2.41
C PHE A 27 -5.16 -16.53 -1.27
N MET A 28 -4.61 -16.39 -0.06
CA MET A 28 -5.28 -15.73 1.07
C MET A 28 -5.63 -14.28 0.74
N LEU A 29 -4.71 -13.54 0.11
CA LEU A 29 -4.98 -12.19 -0.39
C LEU A 29 -6.13 -12.17 -1.39
N VAL A 30 -6.10 -13.06 -2.37
CA VAL A 30 -7.17 -13.14 -3.38
C VAL A 30 -8.50 -13.50 -2.74
N ALA A 31 -8.53 -14.42 -1.79
CA ALA A 31 -9.73 -14.82 -1.07
C ALA A 31 -10.35 -13.64 -0.31
N ILE A 32 -9.53 -12.89 0.43
CA ILE A 32 -9.98 -11.76 1.25
C ILE A 32 -10.41 -10.58 0.37
N GLU A 33 -9.57 -10.17 -0.57
CA GLU A 33 -9.83 -9.00 -1.42
C GLU A 33 -10.91 -9.24 -2.49
N GLY A 34 -10.99 -10.47 -3.03
CA GLY A 34 -11.98 -10.86 -4.03
C GLY A 34 -13.31 -11.35 -3.48
N GLY A 35 -13.35 -11.87 -2.25
CA GLY A 35 -14.54 -12.51 -1.67
C GLY A 35 -14.84 -12.13 -0.22
N GLY A 36 -14.01 -11.31 0.40
CA GLY A 36 -14.19 -10.84 1.77
C GLY A 36 -13.75 -11.85 2.84
N PHE A 37 -13.99 -11.48 4.10
CA PHE A 37 -13.54 -12.22 5.27
C PHE A 37 -14.02 -13.68 5.30
N LEU A 38 -15.26 -13.94 4.89
CA LEU A 38 -15.83 -15.31 4.91
C LEU A 38 -15.06 -16.25 4.00
N ARG A 39 -14.67 -15.80 2.82
CA ARG A 39 -13.89 -16.61 1.87
C ARG A 39 -12.47 -16.84 2.37
N GLY A 40 -11.84 -15.80 2.96
CA GLY A 40 -10.55 -15.94 3.62
C GLY A 40 -10.59 -16.91 4.79
N PHE A 41 -11.64 -16.86 5.62
CA PHE A 41 -11.84 -17.79 6.71
C PHE A 41 -12.04 -19.23 6.24
N LEU A 42 -12.85 -19.44 5.20
CA LEU A 42 -13.02 -20.77 4.59
C LEU A 42 -11.68 -21.31 4.08
N LEU A 43 -10.90 -20.50 3.39
CA LEU A 43 -9.58 -20.91 2.91
C LEU A 43 -8.64 -21.28 4.07
N LEU A 44 -8.70 -20.55 5.18
CA LEU A 44 -7.92 -20.82 6.38
C LEU A 44 -8.34 -22.15 7.04
N LEU A 45 -9.65 -22.41 7.13
CA LEU A 45 -10.15 -23.70 7.64
C LEU A 45 -9.71 -24.89 6.80
N LEU A 46 -9.60 -24.71 5.49
CA LEU A 46 -9.13 -25.76 4.57
C LEU A 46 -7.60 -25.90 4.54
N TYR A 47 -6.85 -25.01 5.19
CA TYR A 47 -5.39 -25.02 5.14
C TYR A 47 -4.74 -26.33 5.60
N PRO A 48 -5.18 -27.00 6.70
CA PRO A 48 -4.63 -28.30 7.08
C PRO A 48 -4.83 -29.36 6.00
N ILE A 49 -6.01 -29.36 5.37
CA ILE A 49 -6.34 -30.30 4.28
C ILE A 49 -5.46 -30.02 3.06
N ILE A 50 -5.28 -28.76 2.70
CA ILE A 50 -4.41 -28.31 1.59
C ILE A 50 -2.97 -28.79 1.81
N CYS A 51 -2.46 -28.72 3.03
CA CYS A 51 -1.12 -29.19 3.37
C CYS A 51 -0.97 -30.72 3.25
N LEU A 52 -2.02 -31.48 3.59
CA LEU A 52 -2.00 -32.95 3.58
C LEU A 52 -2.16 -33.55 2.17
N MET A 53 -2.89 -32.87 1.28
CA MET A 53 -3.29 -33.44 -0.02
C MET A 53 -2.28 -33.24 -1.15
N GLY A 54 -1.11 -32.65 -0.86
CA GLY A 54 -0.07 -32.42 -1.86
C GLY A 54 -0.30 -31.19 -2.76
N ASN A 55 0.76 -30.80 -3.46
CA ASN A 55 0.83 -29.48 -4.10
C ASN A 55 -0.20 -29.26 -5.21
N GLU A 56 -0.51 -30.25 -6.03
CA GLU A 56 -1.45 -30.09 -7.16
C GLU A 56 -2.90 -30.01 -6.70
N PHE A 57 -3.33 -30.92 -5.84
CA PHE A 57 -4.69 -30.90 -5.33
C PHE A 57 -4.95 -29.69 -4.43
N GLY A 58 -3.99 -29.37 -3.55
CA GLY A 58 -4.05 -28.18 -2.72
C GLY A 58 -4.20 -26.90 -3.55
N LEU A 59 -3.48 -26.80 -4.67
CA LEU A 59 -3.59 -25.68 -5.59
C LEU A 59 -5.00 -25.59 -6.23
N ARG A 60 -5.58 -26.72 -6.66
CA ARG A 60 -6.95 -26.74 -7.21
C ARG A 60 -7.99 -26.30 -6.18
N VAL A 61 -7.86 -26.74 -4.93
CA VAL A 61 -8.73 -26.29 -3.82
C VAL A 61 -8.59 -24.79 -3.58
N MET A 62 -7.36 -24.26 -3.53
CA MET A 62 -7.12 -22.84 -3.38
C MET A 62 -7.73 -22.03 -4.52
N VAL A 63 -7.57 -22.48 -5.77
CA VAL A 63 -8.16 -21.83 -6.95
C VAL A 63 -9.68 -21.82 -6.84
N MET A 64 -10.29 -22.96 -6.49
CA MET A 64 -11.73 -23.08 -6.36
C MET A 64 -12.28 -22.10 -5.32
N VAL A 65 -11.72 -22.10 -4.11
CA VAL A 65 -12.18 -21.21 -3.04
C VAL A 65 -11.99 -19.73 -3.39
N CYS A 66 -10.87 -19.39 -4.01
CA CYS A 66 -10.56 -17.98 -4.30
C CYS A 66 -11.34 -17.39 -5.47
N PHE A 67 -11.61 -18.19 -6.51
CA PHE A 67 -12.14 -17.68 -7.77
C PHE A 67 -13.59 -18.05 -8.05
N PHE A 68 -14.18 -19.03 -7.38
CA PHE A 68 -15.57 -19.41 -7.62
C PHE A 68 -16.52 -18.23 -7.47
N GLY A 69 -17.29 -17.92 -8.51
CA GLY A 69 -18.26 -16.84 -8.54
C GLY A 69 -17.67 -15.42 -8.57
N VAL A 70 -16.36 -15.27 -8.79
CA VAL A 70 -15.74 -13.96 -8.97
C VAL A 70 -15.98 -13.49 -10.41
N LYS A 71 -16.50 -12.25 -10.56
CA LYS A 71 -16.71 -11.66 -11.89
C LYS A 71 -15.37 -11.28 -12.51
N LYS A 72 -15.10 -11.80 -13.73
CA LYS A 72 -13.83 -11.59 -14.45
C LYS A 72 -13.46 -10.12 -14.56
N ASN A 73 -14.39 -9.28 -15.03
CA ASN A 73 -14.14 -7.85 -15.26
C ASN A 73 -13.93 -7.04 -13.97
N SER A 74 -14.28 -7.59 -12.81
CA SER A 74 -14.08 -6.93 -11.51
C SER A 74 -12.86 -7.47 -10.75
N PHE A 75 -12.22 -8.52 -11.25
CA PHE A 75 -11.01 -9.07 -10.63
C PHE A 75 -9.80 -8.19 -10.93
N ARG A 76 -9.39 -7.41 -9.95
CA ARG A 76 -8.26 -6.48 -10.07
C ARG A 76 -7.12 -6.76 -9.10
N VAL A 77 -7.29 -7.74 -8.22
CA VAL A 77 -6.32 -8.07 -7.16
C VAL A 77 -4.94 -8.38 -7.72
N GLY A 78 -4.89 -9.09 -8.87
CA GLY A 78 -3.65 -9.40 -9.57
C GLY A 78 -2.88 -8.18 -10.07
N ARG A 79 -3.59 -7.07 -10.34
CA ARG A 79 -2.99 -5.82 -10.82
C ARG A 79 -2.72 -4.82 -9.69
N THR A 80 -3.59 -4.78 -8.68
CA THR A 80 -3.55 -3.73 -7.66
C THR A 80 -2.83 -4.16 -6.38
N VAL A 81 -3.08 -5.35 -5.87
CA VAL A 81 -2.60 -5.78 -4.54
C VAL A 81 -1.40 -6.71 -4.64
N LEU A 82 -1.50 -7.77 -5.43
CA LEU A 82 -0.49 -8.82 -5.52
C LEU A 82 0.91 -8.34 -5.92
N PRO A 83 1.09 -7.35 -6.84
CA PRO A 83 2.42 -6.91 -7.25
C PRO A 83 3.30 -6.45 -6.09
N LYS A 84 2.72 -5.79 -5.08
CA LYS A 84 3.46 -5.39 -3.87
C LYS A 84 4.04 -6.59 -3.13
N PHE A 85 3.20 -7.60 -2.89
CA PHE A 85 3.62 -8.78 -2.13
C PHE A 85 4.60 -9.65 -2.89
N PHE A 86 4.47 -9.74 -4.22
CA PHE A 86 5.46 -10.39 -5.06
C PHE A 86 6.81 -9.66 -5.05
N LEU A 87 6.81 -8.34 -5.10
CA LEU A 87 8.05 -7.54 -5.03
C LEU A 87 8.74 -7.68 -3.66
N GLU A 88 7.98 -7.65 -2.57
CA GLU A 88 8.51 -7.83 -1.21
C GLU A 88 9.08 -9.24 -0.97
N ASP A 89 8.52 -10.26 -1.66
CA ASP A 89 8.97 -11.65 -1.60
C ASP A 89 9.99 -12.02 -2.67
N MET A 90 10.36 -11.11 -3.56
CA MET A 90 11.30 -11.39 -4.65
C MET A 90 12.73 -11.54 -4.13
N GLY A 91 13.41 -12.61 -4.57
CA GLY A 91 14.82 -12.86 -4.27
C GLY A 91 15.75 -12.02 -5.14
N PHE A 92 16.77 -11.41 -4.50
CA PHE A 92 17.69 -10.49 -5.17
C PHE A 92 18.46 -11.15 -6.33
N GLU A 93 18.91 -12.39 -6.14
CA GLU A 93 19.69 -13.12 -7.14
C GLU A 93 18.87 -13.40 -8.41
N GLY A 94 17.61 -13.86 -8.23
CA GLY A 94 16.68 -14.10 -9.35
C GLY A 94 16.36 -12.81 -10.10
N PHE A 95 16.16 -11.72 -9.37
CA PHE A 95 15.92 -10.38 -9.96
C PHE A 95 17.14 -9.87 -10.73
N GLU A 96 18.36 -10.05 -10.18
CA GLU A 96 19.58 -9.62 -10.85
C GLU A 96 19.82 -10.39 -12.17
N LEU A 97 19.55 -11.70 -12.18
CA LEU A 97 19.62 -12.50 -13.42
C LEU A 97 18.58 -12.04 -14.43
N LEU A 98 17.34 -11.81 -13.97
CA LEU A 98 16.27 -11.32 -14.83
C LEU A 98 16.59 -9.95 -15.43
N SER A 99 17.21 -9.05 -14.67
CA SER A 99 17.58 -7.71 -15.14
C SER A 99 18.66 -7.73 -16.24
N LYS A 100 19.52 -8.75 -16.25
CA LYS A 100 20.60 -8.93 -17.25
C LYS A 100 20.14 -9.61 -18.54
N ALA A 101 18.96 -10.25 -18.51
CA ALA A 101 18.41 -10.94 -19.68
C ALA A 101 17.76 -9.94 -20.66
N LYS A 102 18.05 -10.11 -21.97
CA LYS A 102 17.43 -9.30 -23.01
C LYS A 102 15.96 -9.66 -23.20
N ARG A 103 15.64 -10.95 -23.26
CA ARG A 103 14.28 -11.49 -23.37
C ARG A 103 13.93 -12.30 -22.13
N ARG A 104 12.69 -12.18 -21.68
CA ARG A 104 12.26 -12.70 -20.40
C ARG A 104 10.97 -13.48 -20.55
N VAL A 105 10.98 -14.72 -20.04
CA VAL A 105 9.83 -15.65 -20.09
C VAL A 105 9.55 -16.14 -18.67
N GLY A 106 8.33 -15.98 -18.21
CA GLY A 106 7.89 -16.41 -16.89
C GLY A 106 7.00 -17.65 -16.95
N VAL A 107 7.27 -18.64 -16.13
CA VAL A 107 6.46 -19.86 -15.98
C VAL A 107 5.93 -19.92 -14.55
N THR A 108 4.62 -20.14 -14.38
CA THR A 108 3.98 -20.16 -13.07
C THR A 108 2.92 -21.29 -12.99
N LYS A 109 2.77 -21.85 -11.79
CA LYS A 109 1.68 -22.79 -11.47
C LYS A 109 0.41 -22.08 -11.02
N MET A 110 0.55 -20.82 -10.56
CA MET A 110 -0.59 -20.01 -10.17
C MET A 110 -1.44 -19.65 -11.39
N PRO A 111 -2.72 -19.30 -11.21
CA PRO A 111 -3.53 -18.69 -12.26
C PRO A 111 -2.83 -17.46 -12.86
N ARG A 112 -2.75 -17.41 -14.18
CA ARG A 112 -2.09 -16.33 -14.91
C ARG A 112 -2.58 -14.94 -14.50
N VAL A 113 -3.87 -14.80 -14.23
CA VAL A 113 -4.50 -13.54 -13.79
C VAL A 113 -3.94 -13.00 -12.46
N MET A 114 -3.29 -13.84 -11.65
CA MET A 114 -2.66 -13.39 -10.40
C MET A 114 -1.30 -12.74 -10.62
N VAL A 115 -0.53 -13.23 -11.58
CA VAL A 115 0.90 -12.87 -11.73
C VAL A 115 1.23 -12.07 -12.99
N GLU A 116 0.35 -12.07 -14.00
CA GLU A 116 0.64 -11.48 -15.31
C GLU A 116 1.00 -10.00 -15.22
N SER A 117 0.23 -9.21 -14.47
CA SER A 117 0.51 -7.77 -14.32
C SER A 117 1.85 -7.53 -13.61
N PHE A 118 2.16 -8.29 -12.57
CA PHE A 118 3.46 -8.21 -11.90
C PHE A 118 4.62 -8.52 -12.86
N LEU A 119 4.52 -9.61 -13.60
CA LEU A 119 5.58 -10.03 -14.50
C LEU A 119 5.77 -9.07 -15.69
N ARG A 120 4.67 -8.61 -16.31
CA ARG A 120 4.73 -7.72 -17.46
C ARG A 120 5.04 -6.27 -17.07
N ASP A 121 4.26 -5.71 -16.15
CA ASP A 121 4.30 -4.27 -15.87
C ASP A 121 5.48 -3.85 -14.99
N TYR A 122 5.99 -4.77 -14.15
CA TYR A 122 7.11 -4.51 -13.24
C TYR A 122 8.42 -5.12 -13.73
N LEU A 123 8.40 -6.35 -14.23
CA LEU A 123 9.62 -7.06 -14.58
C LEU A 123 9.91 -7.09 -16.08
N GLY A 124 9.01 -6.53 -16.91
CA GLY A 124 9.18 -6.50 -18.36
C GLY A 124 9.26 -7.91 -18.97
N VAL A 125 8.54 -8.88 -18.41
CA VAL A 125 8.44 -10.24 -18.95
C VAL A 125 7.55 -10.21 -20.18
N GLU A 126 8.08 -10.70 -21.30
CA GLU A 126 7.37 -10.70 -22.59
C GLU A 126 6.27 -11.77 -22.63
N LEU A 127 6.60 -12.97 -22.16
CA LEU A 127 5.72 -14.11 -22.19
C LEU A 127 5.49 -14.66 -20.78
N VAL A 128 4.22 -14.93 -20.46
CA VAL A 128 3.81 -15.48 -19.17
C VAL A 128 2.99 -16.74 -19.42
N PHE A 129 3.54 -17.87 -19.02
CA PHE A 129 2.88 -19.16 -19.03
C PHE A 129 2.34 -19.49 -17.64
N GLY A 130 1.04 -19.68 -17.54
CA GLY A 130 0.34 -19.95 -16.27
C GLY A 130 -1.00 -20.61 -16.51
N ARG A 131 -1.65 -21.05 -15.44
CA ARG A 131 -2.96 -21.72 -15.53
C ARG A 131 -4.04 -20.73 -15.95
N GLU A 132 -4.82 -21.11 -16.94
CA GLU A 132 -6.03 -20.38 -17.35
C GLU A 132 -7.23 -20.83 -16.52
N LEU A 133 -8.05 -19.89 -16.10
CA LEU A 133 -9.29 -20.16 -15.37
C LEU A 133 -10.44 -20.42 -16.34
N GLN A 134 -11.31 -21.36 -15.99
CA GLN A 134 -12.57 -21.56 -16.71
C GLN A 134 -13.56 -20.44 -16.36
N GLU A 135 -14.31 -20.03 -17.38
CA GLU A 135 -15.28 -18.95 -17.28
C GLU A 135 -16.65 -19.44 -17.73
N PHE A 136 -17.68 -18.98 -17.05
CA PHE A 136 -19.07 -19.18 -17.44
C PHE A 136 -19.89 -17.91 -17.13
N GLY A 137 -20.58 -17.38 -18.13
CA GLY A 137 -21.41 -16.17 -17.97
C GLY A 137 -20.65 -14.92 -17.47
N GLY A 138 -19.34 -14.82 -17.74
CA GLY A 138 -18.51 -13.70 -17.27
C GLY A 138 -17.99 -13.83 -15.83
N PHE A 139 -18.20 -14.99 -15.20
CA PHE A 139 -17.71 -15.33 -13.88
C PHE A 139 -16.71 -16.48 -13.96
N TYR A 140 -15.73 -16.51 -13.07
CA TYR A 140 -14.85 -17.64 -12.90
C TYR A 140 -15.59 -18.79 -12.19
N THR A 141 -15.44 -20.01 -12.72
CA THR A 141 -16.02 -21.21 -12.13
C THR A 141 -15.23 -21.75 -10.93
N GLY A 142 -14.02 -21.21 -10.69
CA GLY A 142 -13.08 -21.76 -9.71
C GLY A 142 -12.31 -22.98 -10.19
N LEU A 143 -12.47 -23.37 -11.46
CA LEU A 143 -11.73 -24.48 -12.08
C LEU A 143 -10.68 -23.92 -13.06
N THR A 144 -9.60 -24.66 -13.22
CA THR A 144 -8.64 -24.43 -14.30
C THR A 144 -9.12 -25.10 -15.57
N LYS A 145 -8.83 -24.54 -16.72
CA LYS A 145 -9.04 -25.23 -17.99
C LYS A 145 -8.20 -26.48 -17.94
N ASP A 146 -8.85 -27.64 -17.96
CA ASP A 146 -8.14 -28.92 -17.97
C ASP A 146 -7.57 -29.12 -19.37
N ASP A 147 -6.28 -28.98 -19.43
CA ASP A 147 -5.54 -29.02 -20.66
C ASP A 147 -4.85 -30.38 -20.76
N ASN A 148 -5.43 -31.32 -21.46
CA ASN A 148 -4.81 -32.60 -21.85
C ASN A 148 -3.52 -32.37 -22.67
N GLY A 149 -2.64 -31.43 -22.22
CA GLY A 149 -1.43 -31.00 -22.90
C GLY A 149 -1.65 -30.10 -24.13
N ARG A 150 -2.89 -29.67 -24.40
CA ARG A 150 -3.20 -28.80 -25.53
C ARG A 150 -2.62 -27.40 -25.37
N MET A 151 -2.77 -26.80 -24.18
CA MET A 151 -2.22 -25.49 -23.87
C MET A 151 -0.69 -25.51 -23.82
N GLU A 152 -0.09 -26.61 -23.34
CA GLU A 152 1.35 -26.78 -23.42
C GLU A 152 1.84 -26.82 -24.87
N LYS A 153 1.12 -27.52 -25.78
CA LYS A 153 1.43 -27.54 -27.22
C LYS A 153 1.22 -26.20 -27.90
N GLU A 154 0.14 -25.49 -27.58
CA GLU A 154 -0.11 -24.11 -28.08
C GLU A 154 0.95 -23.14 -27.58
N ASN A 155 1.34 -23.25 -26.30
CA ASN A 155 2.43 -22.45 -25.72
C ASN A 155 3.79 -22.77 -26.37
N MET A 156 4.04 -24.04 -26.69
CA MET A 156 5.24 -24.45 -27.44
C MET A 156 5.25 -23.90 -28.87
N ALA A 157 4.14 -24.06 -29.58
CA ALA A 157 4.02 -23.49 -30.93
C ALA A 157 4.21 -21.98 -30.94
N PHE A 158 3.74 -21.28 -29.90
CA PHE A 158 3.96 -19.86 -29.73
C PHE A 158 5.42 -19.52 -29.38
N MET A 159 6.07 -20.34 -28.54
CA MET A 159 7.51 -20.23 -28.27
C MET A 159 8.34 -20.42 -29.56
N ASP A 160 8.03 -21.46 -30.34
CA ASP A 160 8.69 -21.73 -31.62
C ASP A 160 8.47 -20.59 -32.62
N MET A 161 7.29 -19.97 -32.63
CA MET A 161 6.97 -18.84 -33.50
C MET A 161 7.72 -17.55 -33.07
N VAL A 162 7.83 -17.28 -31.77
CA VAL A 162 8.44 -16.07 -31.23
C VAL A 162 9.97 -16.16 -31.21
N PHE A 163 10.53 -17.32 -30.90
CA PHE A 163 11.98 -17.53 -30.77
C PHE A 163 12.62 -18.13 -32.01
N GLY A 164 11.83 -18.67 -32.94
CA GLY A 164 12.27 -19.33 -34.16
C GLY A 164 12.89 -20.71 -33.87
N LYS A 165 12.66 -21.70 -34.75
CA LYS A 165 13.23 -23.05 -34.61
C LYS A 165 14.76 -23.07 -34.68
N GLU A 166 15.38 -22.10 -35.34
CA GLU A 166 16.83 -22.01 -35.55
C GLU A 166 17.60 -21.27 -34.46
N ASN A 167 16.95 -20.41 -33.64
CA ASN A 167 17.61 -19.63 -32.59
C ASN A 167 17.77 -20.36 -31.23
N ILE A 168 17.41 -21.64 -31.15
CA ILE A 168 17.63 -22.51 -29.98
C ILE A 168 19.11 -22.70 -29.65
N SER A 169 20.01 -22.43 -30.60
CA SER A 169 21.46 -22.54 -30.39
C SER A 169 22.11 -21.37 -29.66
N GLY A 170 21.42 -20.26 -29.46
CA GLY A 170 21.95 -19.03 -28.85
C GLY A 170 21.42 -18.79 -27.45
N GLY A 171 21.94 -19.48 -26.39
CA GLY A 171 21.93 -18.96 -25.03
C GLY A 171 20.59 -18.82 -24.29
N VAL A 172 19.64 -19.75 -24.47
CA VAL A 172 18.44 -19.81 -23.63
C VAL A 172 18.78 -20.49 -22.30
N MET A 173 18.64 -19.74 -21.21
CA MET A 173 18.90 -20.20 -19.83
C MET A 173 17.57 -20.44 -19.10
N GLY A 174 17.47 -21.58 -18.41
CA GLY A 174 16.36 -21.89 -17.51
C GLY A 174 16.75 -21.69 -16.05
N LEU A 175 15.85 -21.12 -15.26
CA LEU A 175 15.97 -21.01 -13.81
C LEU A 175 14.74 -21.61 -13.14
N CYS A 176 14.87 -22.72 -12.43
CA CYS A 176 13.78 -23.39 -11.77
C CYS A 176 14.14 -23.93 -10.38
N SER A 177 13.13 -24.24 -9.57
CA SER A 177 13.29 -24.64 -8.18
C SER A 177 13.58 -26.11 -7.96
N SER A 178 13.23 -26.98 -8.91
CA SER A 178 13.50 -28.40 -8.79
C SER A 178 13.58 -29.10 -10.15
N SER A 179 14.26 -30.27 -10.18
CA SER A 179 14.35 -31.08 -11.39
C SER A 179 12.99 -31.59 -11.91
N LYS A 180 12.00 -31.74 -11.03
CA LYS A 180 10.63 -32.10 -11.42
C LYS A 180 9.96 -30.97 -12.23
N HIS A 181 10.22 -29.72 -11.89
CA HIS A 181 9.71 -28.55 -12.60
C HIS A 181 10.48 -28.27 -13.89
N GLY A 182 11.75 -28.60 -13.93
CA GLY A 182 12.57 -28.53 -15.15
C GLY A 182 12.10 -29.47 -16.27
N LYS A 183 11.23 -30.45 -15.96
CA LYS A 183 10.58 -31.31 -16.97
C LYS A 183 9.35 -30.67 -17.65
N HIS A 184 8.94 -29.47 -17.22
CA HIS A 184 7.91 -28.69 -17.92
C HIS A 184 8.36 -28.43 -19.36
N LEU A 185 7.49 -28.63 -20.34
CA LEU A 185 7.83 -28.54 -21.76
C LEU A 185 8.54 -27.24 -22.16
N VAL A 186 8.21 -26.13 -21.50
CA VAL A 186 8.85 -24.82 -21.75
C VAL A 186 10.35 -24.83 -21.43
N PHE A 187 10.78 -25.60 -20.42
CA PHE A 187 12.20 -25.73 -20.07
C PHE A 187 12.97 -26.69 -20.99
N SER A 188 12.30 -27.51 -21.79
CA SER A 188 12.96 -28.39 -22.78
C SER A 188 13.73 -27.61 -23.86
N HIS A 189 13.37 -26.33 -24.07
CA HIS A 189 14.05 -25.41 -24.99
C HIS A 189 15.28 -24.74 -24.38
N CYS A 190 15.54 -24.93 -23.08
CA CYS A 190 16.70 -24.33 -22.42
C CYS A 190 17.94 -25.18 -22.66
N LYS A 191 19.02 -24.52 -23.09
CA LYS A 191 20.33 -25.15 -23.26
C LYS A 191 20.95 -25.51 -21.91
N GLU A 192 20.77 -24.65 -20.92
CA GLU A 192 21.27 -24.80 -19.56
C GLU A 192 20.11 -24.50 -18.58
N ILE A 193 19.94 -25.37 -17.59
CA ILE A 193 18.94 -25.21 -16.54
C ILE A 193 19.65 -25.14 -15.20
N TYR A 194 19.51 -24.01 -14.50
CA TYR A 194 20.01 -23.82 -13.15
C TYR A 194 18.91 -24.13 -12.14
N TYR A 195 19.22 -25.02 -11.20
CA TYR A 195 18.32 -25.42 -10.14
C TYR A 195 18.65 -24.70 -8.85
N VAL A 196 17.63 -24.05 -8.29
CA VAL A 196 17.73 -23.34 -7.02
C VAL A 196 17.38 -24.29 -5.87
N GLY A 197 18.37 -24.61 -5.05
CA GLY A 197 18.18 -25.49 -3.90
C GLY A 197 17.36 -24.85 -2.77
N GLU A 198 16.74 -25.69 -1.92
CA GLU A 198 15.93 -25.21 -0.77
C GLU A 198 16.75 -24.40 0.24
N VAL A 199 18.01 -24.76 0.45
CA VAL A 199 18.92 -24.02 1.33
C VAL A 199 19.22 -22.63 0.75
N GLU A 200 19.43 -22.57 -0.55
CA GLU A 200 19.67 -21.32 -1.27
C GLU A 200 18.47 -20.39 -1.21
N LYS A 201 17.26 -20.93 -1.37
CA LYS A 201 16.01 -20.15 -1.22
C LYS A 201 15.87 -19.49 0.15
N ARG A 202 16.17 -20.23 1.24
CA ARG A 202 16.08 -19.72 2.60
C ARG A 202 17.07 -18.58 2.88
N ASN A 203 18.24 -18.62 2.24
CA ASN A 203 19.31 -17.66 2.42
C ASN A 203 19.23 -16.44 1.48
N ARG A 204 18.29 -16.43 0.54
CA ARG A 204 18.13 -15.32 -0.41
C ARG A 204 17.75 -14.02 0.30
N LYS A 205 18.45 -12.97 -0.06
CA LYS A 205 18.13 -11.62 0.40
C LYS A 205 16.94 -11.07 -0.39
N PRO A 206 16.04 -10.30 0.25
CA PRO A 206 15.01 -9.59 -0.49
C PRO A 206 15.67 -8.53 -1.39
N VAL A 207 14.97 -8.16 -2.46
CA VAL A 207 15.40 -7.04 -3.29
C VAL A 207 15.29 -5.76 -2.46
N PRO A 208 16.35 -4.93 -2.39
CA PRO A 208 16.29 -3.62 -1.73
C PRO A 208 15.25 -2.72 -2.41
N ARG A 209 14.53 -1.91 -1.64
CA ARG A 209 13.46 -1.04 -2.17
C ARG A 209 13.95 -0.06 -3.22
N GLU A 210 15.19 0.42 -3.09
CA GLU A 210 15.81 1.34 -4.04
C GLU A 210 16.00 0.72 -5.45
N LYS A 211 15.97 -0.60 -5.53
CA LYS A 211 16.09 -1.36 -6.79
C LYS A 211 14.77 -1.80 -7.38
N TYR A 212 13.64 -1.45 -6.75
CA TYR A 212 12.35 -1.80 -7.31
C TYR A 212 12.12 -1.10 -8.65
N PRO A 213 11.58 -1.80 -9.66
CA PRO A 213 11.35 -1.24 -10.99
C PRO A 213 10.38 -0.06 -10.98
N LYS A 214 9.45 -0.07 -10.03
CA LYS A 214 8.47 1.01 -9.80
C LYS A 214 8.25 1.20 -8.31
N PRO A 215 7.98 2.43 -7.84
CA PRO A 215 7.63 2.67 -6.45
C PRO A 215 6.36 1.89 -6.05
N LEU A 216 6.37 1.31 -4.86
CA LEU A 216 5.23 0.57 -4.28
C LEU A 216 4.18 1.52 -3.70
N ILE A 217 3.67 2.42 -4.52
CA ILE A 217 2.63 3.36 -4.12
C ILE A 217 1.30 2.84 -4.63
N PHE A 218 0.24 2.97 -3.81
CA PHE A 218 -1.15 2.65 -4.19
C PHE A 218 -1.48 1.16 -4.36
N HIS A 219 -0.66 0.25 -3.87
CA HIS A 219 -0.97 -1.17 -3.80
C HIS A 219 -1.81 -1.54 -2.55
N ASP A 220 -2.62 -0.62 -2.10
CA ASP A 220 -3.50 -0.83 -0.97
C ASP A 220 -4.70 -1.66 -1.40
N GLY A 221 -5.13 -2.63 -0.57
CA GLY A 221 -6.33 -3.40 -0.80
C GLY A 221 -7.60 -2.69 -0.31
N ARG A 222 -8.74 -3.32 -0.57
CA ARG A 222 -10.06 -2.90 -0.05
C ARG A 222 -10.19 -3.19 1.44
N LEU A 223 -9.46 -4.17 1.94
CA LEU A 223 -9.44 -4.58 3.34
C LEU A 223 -8.07 -4.32 3.95
N ALA A 224 -8.07 -4.02 5.23
CA ALA A 224 -6.88 -3.59 5.96
C ALA A 224 -6.07 -4.74 6.56
N ILE A 225 -6.04 -5.93 5.94
CA ILE A 225 -5.44 -7.14 6.51
C ILE A 225 -4.10 -7.46 5.86
N ARG A 226 -3.14 -7.92 6.68
CA ARG A 226 -1.88 -8.50 6.21
C ARG A 226 -2.06 -9.97 5.84
N PRO A 227 -1.72 -10.39 4.64
CA PRO A 227 -2.05 -11.72 4.12
C PRO A 227 -0.95 -12.78 4.32
N ASP A 228 -0.73 -13.17 5.51
CA ASP A 228 0.22 -14.22 5.89
C ASP A 228 -0.52 -15.27 6.70
N PRO A 229 -0.27 -16.58 6.55
CA PRO A 229 -1.03 -17.62 7.25
C PRO A 229 -1.05 -17.45 8.75
N VAL A 230 0.10 -17.16 9.35
CA VAL A 230 0.22 -16.97 10.82
C VAL A 230 -0.51 -15.70 11.25
N ASN A 231 -0.30 -14.60 10.54
CA ASN A 231 -1.00 -13.35 10.81
C ASN A 231 -2.50 -13.48 10.56
N ALA A 232 -2.93 -14.24 9.52
CA ALA A 232 -4.34 -14.48 9.26
C ALA A 232 -5.03 -15.17 10.44
N ILE A 233 -4.45 -16.22 11.01
CA ILE A 233 -4.99 -16.89 12.20
C ILE A 233 -5.12 -15.89 13.36
N ALA A 234 -4.05 -15.16 13.66
CA ALA A 234 -4.04 -14.17 14.73
C ALA A 234 -5.11 -13.08 14.51
N ILE A 235 -5.28 -12.61 13.27
CA ILE A 235 -6.28 -11.61 12.91
C ILE A 235 -7.70 -12.15 13.09
N PHE A 236 -8.01 -13.36 12.61
CA PHE A 236 -9.33 -13.95 12.76
C PHE A 236 -9.68 -14.24 14.23
N MET A 237 -8.71 -14.68 15.04
CA MET A 237 -8.91 -14.85 16.48
C MET A 237 -9.10 -13.51 17.20
N TRP A 238 -8.38 -12.47 16.78
CA TRP A 238 -8.45 -11.13 17.35
C TRP A 238 -9.70 -10.35 16.94
N LEU A 239 -10.30 -10.66 15.81
CA LEU A 239 -11.36 -9.87 15.17
C LEU A 239 -12.53 -9.52 16.14
N PRO A 240 -13.12 -10.46 16.90
CA PRO A 240 -14.20 -10.14 17.84
C PRO A 240 -13.73 -9.18 18.96
N PHE A 241 -12.54 -9.39 19.51
CA PHE A 241 -11.98 -8.50 20.54
C PHE A 241 -11.60 -7.14 19.97
N GLY A 242 -11.07 -7.12 18.75
CA GLY A 242 -10.72 -5.89 18.02
C GLY A 242 -11.93 -5.01 17.76
N ILE A 243 -13.08 -5.59 17.38
CA ILE A 243 -14.34 -4.84 17.21
C ILE A 243 -14.74 -4.17 18.52
N LEU A 244 -14.77 -4.91 19.63
CA LEU A 244 -15.11 -4.36 20.94
C LEU A 244 -14.13 -3.26 21.36
N LEU A 245 -12.83 -3.48 21.15
CA LEU A 245 -11.78 -2.50 21.42
C LEU A 245 -11.96 -1.23 20.58
N SER A 246 -12.30 -1.37 19.30
CA SER A 246 -12.56 -0.24 18.41
C SER A 246 -13.73 0.62 18.90
N VAL A 247 -14.83 0.00 19.30
CA VAL A 247 -16.00 0.69 19.87
C VAL A 247 -15.62 1.42 21.15
N LEU A 248 -14.91 0.75 22.07
CA LEU A 248 -14.44 1.35 23.31
C LEU A 248 -13.57 2.58 23.06
N ARG A 249 -12.57 2.46 22.19
CA ARG A 249 -11.66 3.57 21.85
C ARG A 249 -12.38 4.73 21.19
N LEU A 250 -13.32 4.43 20.29
CA LEU A 250 -14.15 5.47 19.66
C LEU A 250 -14.98 6.21 20.71
N THR A 251 -15.61 5.49 21.63
CA THR A 251 -16.37 6.08 22.73
C THR A 251 -15.48 6.98 23.59
N ILE A 252 -14.29 6.50 23.97
CA ILE A 252 -13.30 7.30 24.73
C ILE A 252 -12.94 8.59 23.95
N ALA A 253 -12.62 8.47 22.66
CA ALA A 253 -12.21 9.60 21.84
C ALA A 253 -13.31 10.66 21.68
N VAL A 254 -14.57 10.24 21.54
CA VAL A 254 -15.71 11.15 21.37
C VAL A 254 -16.16 11.78 22.70
N THR A 255 -16.16 11.00 23.79
CA THR A 255 -16.68 11.49 25.08
C THR A 255 -15.66 12.31 25.87
N LEU A 256 -14.40 11.88 25.89
CA LEU A 256 -13.37 12.52 26.71
C LEU A 256 -12.56 13.59 25.96
N LEU A 257 -12.68 13.68 24.64
CA LEU A 257 -11.98 14.67 23.79
C LEU A 257 -10.49 14.79 24.18
N PHE A 258 -10.07 15.93 24.74
CA PHE A 258 -8.67 16.21 25.11
C PHE A 258 -8.16 15.39 26.30
N TYR A 259 -9.04 14.83 27.12
CA TYR A 259 -8.67 13.96 28.23
C TYR A 259 -8.57 12.49 27.83
N CYS A 260 -8.78 12.16 26.55
CA CYS A 260 -8.72 10.78 26.05
C CYS A 260 -7.30 10.21 25.98
N THR A 261 -6.26 11.03 26.11
CA THR A 261 -4.86 10.62 25.94
C THR A 261 -4.46 9.45 26.85
N ILE A 262 -4.66 9.58 28.16
CA ILE A 262 -4.33 8.52 29.12
C ILE A 262 -5.20 7.26 28.91
N PRO A 263 -6.54 7.34 28.84
CA PRO A 263 -7.37 6.19 28.55
C PRO A 263 -7.03 5.47 27.24
N LEU A 264 -6.74 6.21 26.17
CA LEU A 264 -6.33 5.61 24.89
C LEU A 264 -4.96 4.94 24.99
N ALA A 265 -4.00 5.51 25.73
CA ALA A 265 -2.70 4.91 25.96
C ALA A 265 -2.81 3.58 26.71
N ILE A 266 -3.68 3.49 27.72
CA ILE A 266 -3.96 2.24 28.46
C ILE A 266 -4.50 1.18 27.51
N THR A 267 -5.31 1.54 26.52
CA THR A 267 -5.82 0.60 25.51
C THR A 267 -4.82 0.22 24.42
N GLY A 268 -3.58 0.75 24.44
CA GLY A 268 -2.52 0.39 23.51
C GLY A 268 -2.28 1.36 22.36
N ILE A 269 -2.93 2.54 22.34
CA ILE A 269 -2.60 3.61 21.39
C ILE A 269 -1.53 4.50 22.04
N LYS A 270 -0.35 4.55 21.43
CA LYS A 270 0.75 5.40 21.88
C LYS A 270 1.04 6.47 20.83
N TRP A 271 1.54 7.59 21.31
CA TRP A 271 2.09 8.65 20.45
C TRP A 271 3.37 9.18 21.04
N LYS A 272 4.29 9.51 20.17
CA LYS A 272 5.53 10.19 20.48
C LYS A 272 5.52 11.53 19.75
N VAL A 273 5.75 12.60 20.46
CA VAL A 273 5.84 13.94 19.89
C VAL A 273 7.28 14.40 20.01
N ARG A 274 7.86 14.83 18.88
CA ARG A 274 9.18 15.43 18.80
C ARG A 274 9.04 16.89 18.35
N GLY A 275 9.99 17.72 18.75
CA GLY A 275 9.93 19.17 18.49
C GLY A 275 9.01 19.90 19.46
N GLU A 276 9.16 21.21 19.53
CA GLU A 276 8.30 22.06 20.35
C GLU A 276 7.01 22.37 19.58
N ALA A 277 5.88 21.96 20.16
CA ALA A 277 4.59 22.39 19.66
C ALA A 277 4.51 23.93 19.82
N PRO A 278 4.22 24.71 18.75
CA PRO A 278 4.27 26.17 18.78
C PRO A 278 3.33 26.84 19.79
N SER A 279 2.57 26.08 20.50
CA SER A 279 1.56 26.52 21.47
C SER A 279 2.10 27.06 22.80
N SER A 280 3.33 26.77 23.17
CA SER A 280 3.89 27.21 24.45
C SER A 280 4.30 28.71 24.46
N LEU A 281 4.68 29.25 23.33
CA LEU A 281 5.17 30.64 23.24
C LEU A 281 4.04 31.69 23.21
N ASN A 282 2.87 31.34 22.67
CA ASN A 282 1.76 32.29 22.54
C ASN A 282 0.95 32.46 23.83
N LEU A 283 0.92 31.47 24.73
CA LEU A 283 0.23 31.63 26.02
C LEU A 283 0.97 32.60 26.95
N GLN A 284 2.30 32.52 27.00
CA GLN A 284 3.11 33.45 27.83
C GLN A 284 3.03 34.90 27.33
N ASN A 285 3.00 35.08 26.00
CA ASN A 285 2.88 36.44 25.42
C ASN A 285 1.46 37.03 25.55
N SER A 286 0.41 36.22 25.55
CA SER A 286 -0.98 36.67 25.75
C SER A 286 -1.29 37.05 27.20
N ILE A 287 -0.60 36.43 28.16
CA ILE A 287 -0.71 36.80 29.58
C ILE A 287 -0.06 38.17 29.85
N ASN A 288 0.99 38.49 29.11
CA ASN A 288 1.77 39.72 29.30
C ASN A 288 1.22 40.96 28.54
N HIS A 289 0.33 40.78 27.53
CA HIS A 289 -0.27 41.89 26.78
C HIS A 289 -1.75 41.59 26.43
N PRO A 290 -2.69 41.96 27.34
CA PRO A 290 -4.13 41.66 27.15
C PRO A 290 -4.83 42.48 26.05
N ASN A 291 -4.17 43.43 25.40
CA ASN A 291 -4.74 44.34 24.38
C ASN A 291 -4.30 44.04 22.93
N THR A 292 -3.63 42.92 22.66
CA THR A 292 -3.32 42.54 21.28
C THR A 292 -4.54 41.86 20.63
N LYS A 293 -4.92 42.31 19.42
CA LYS A 293 -5.91 41.73 18.53
C LYS A 293 -5.76 40.19 18.53
N SER A 294 -6.88 39.47 18.66
CA SER A 294 -6.94 38.01 18.60
C SER A 294 -5.92 37.51 17.58
N ALA A 295 -4.89 36.80 18.07
CA ALA A 295 -3.86 36.27 17.19
C ALA A 295 -4.50 35.37 16.16
N ALA A 296 -4.15 35.52 14.88
CA ALA A 296 -4.62 34.64 13.83
C ALA A 296 -4.27 33.15 14.16
N GLY A 297 -5.15 32.22 13.78
CA GLY A 297 -4.91 30.80 13.98
C GLY A 297 -3.65 30.33 13.23
N GLN A 298 -3.01 29.28 13.73
CA GLN A 298 -1.82 28.74 13.12
C GLN A 298 -2.21 27.67 12.06
N LEU A 299 -1.51 27.69 10.93
CA LEU A 299 -1.67 26.69 9.87
C LEU A 299 -0.62 25.58 10.02
N TYR A 300 -1.10 24.34 10.16
CA TYR A 300 -0.28 23.14 10.22
C TYR A 300 -0.42 22.34 8.93
N ILE A 301 0.71 21.97 8.32
CA ILE A 301 0.75 21.20 7.06
C ILE A 301 1.39 19.86 7.33
N CYS A 302 0.67 18.78 7.03
CA CYS A 302 1.17 17.43 7.27
C CYS A 302 1.05 16.52 6.03
N ASN A 303 1.83 15.43 6.05
CA ASN A 303 1.58 14.29 5.20
C ASN A 303 0.32 13.53 5.68
N HIS A 304 -0.15 12.53 4.91
CA HIS A 304 -1.44 11.90 5.17
C HIS A 304 -1.34 10.37 5.27
N LYS A 305 -1.28 9.83 6.49
CA LYS A 305 -1.23 8.40 6.78
C LYS A 305 -2.62 7.80 7.01
N THR A 306 -3.48 8.51 7.75
CA THR A 306 -4.82 8.03 8.12
C THR A 306 -5.84 9.15 8.07
N LEU A 307 -7.13 8.82 8.11
CA LEU A 307 -8.20 9.80 8.27
C LEU A 307 -8.19 10.49 9.65
N LEU A 308 -7.44 9.96 10.61
CA LEU A 308 -7.35 10.49 11.99
C LEU A 308 -6.17 11.45 12.20
N ASP A 309 -5.31 11.66 11.21
CA ASP A 309 -4.11 12.50 11.37
C ASP A 309 -4.41 13.90 11.93
N PRO A 310 -5.42 14.65 11.45
CA PRO A 310 -5.74 15.95 12.02
C PRO A 310 -6.19 15.87 13.48
N ASN A 311 -6.89 14.80 13.86
CA ASN A 311 -7.33 14.58 15.25
C ASN A 311 -6.13 14.36 16.17
N VAL A 312 -5.15 13.57 15.72
CA VAL A 312 -3.93 13.28 16.49
C VAL A 312 -3.06 14.53 16.64
N ILE A 313 -2.94 15.37 15.59
CA ILE A 313 -2.26 16.68 15.71
C ILE A 313 -2.98 17.57 16.73
N SER A 314 -4.30 17.68 16.66
CA SER A 314 -5.09 18.46 17.63
C SER A 314 -4.89 17.99 19.07
N LEU A 315 -4.82 16.67 19.29
CA LEU A 315 -4.50 16.09 20.59
C LEU A 315 -3.08 16.41 21.04
N ALA A 316 -2.09 16.33 20.16
CA ALA A 316 -0.70 16.65 20.46
C ALA A 316 -0.50 18.12 20.81
N LEU A 317 -1.28 19.01 20.20
CA LEU A 317 -1.30 20.43 20.49
C LEU A 317 -2.07 20.77 21.78
N ASN A 318 -2.87 19.83 22.29
CA ASN A 318 -3.85 20.07 23.37
C ASN A 318 -4.78 21.28 23.07
N ARG A 319 -5.17 21.45 21.80
CA ARG A 319 -6.01 22.55 21.32
C ARG A 319 -7.01 22.04 20.27
N LYS A 320 -8.18 22.70 20.21
CA LYS A 320 -9.14 22.46 19.13
C LYS A 320 -8.62 23.04 17.83
N ALA A 321 -8.19 22.17 16.93
CA ALA A 321 -7.90 22.55 15.55
C ALA A 321 -9.07 22.17 14.64
N SER A 322 -9.24 22.91 13.56
CA SER A 322 -10.15 22.55 12.46
C SER A 322 -9.38 21.80 11.37
N SER A 323 -10.06 20.96 10.60
CA SER A 323 -9.47 20.32 9.43
C SER A 323 -10.31 20.57 8.19
N VAL A 324 -9.73 20.30 7.01
CA VAL A 324 -10.41 20.42 5.71
C VAL A 324 -10.45 19.09 4.98
N SER A 325 -11.53 18.83 4.26
CA SER A 325 -11.68 17.60 3.47
C SER A 325 -12.52 17.82 2.21
N TYR A 326 -12.16 17.10 1.13
CA TYR A 326 -12.93 17.08 -0.13
C TYR A 326 -13.98 15.95 -0.23
N GLY A 327 -13.92 14.95 0.61
CA GLY A 327 -14.74 13.74 0.39
C GLY A 327 -14.77 12.76 1.56
N LEU A 328 -14.73 13.27 2.79
CA LEU A 328 -14.99 12.44 3.96
C LEU A 328 -16.49 12.08 3.99
N SER A 329 -16.87 10.90 4.49
CA SER A 329 -18.27 10.57 4.66
C SER A 329 -18.92 11.44 5.75
N GLN A 330 -20.21 11.74 5.63
CA GLN A 330 -20.94 12.50 6.66
C GLN A 330 -20.86 11.79 8.02
N PHE A 331 -20.93 10.46 8.02
CA PHE A 331 -20.78 9.66 9.22
C PHE A 331 -19.41 9.86 9.88
N SER A 332 -18.31 9.80 9.11
CA SER A 332 -16.95 10.02 9.63
C SER A 332 -16.77 11.45 10.16
N ALA A 333 -17.41 12.43 9.53
CA ALA A 333 -17.37 13.82 10.01
C ALA A 333 -18.14 14.01 11.33
N MET A 334 -19.26 13.31 11.48
CA MET A 334 -20.09 13.36 12.68
C MET A 334 -19.38 12.77 13.91
N ILE A 335 -18.63 11.68 13.73
CA ILE A 335 -17.88 11.05 14.83
C ILE A 335 -16.49 11.66 15.06
N SER A 336 -16.08 12.64 14.25
CA SER A 336 -14.79 13.29 14.42
C SER A 336 -14.83 14.22 15.64
N PRO A 337 -13.85 14.14 16.56
CA PRO A 337 -13.77 15.05 17.72
C PRO A 337 -13.38 16.47 17.34
N ILE A 338 -12.88 16.71 16.14
CA ILE A 338 -12.55 18.04 15.62
C ILE A 338 -13.49 18.44 14.49
N LYS A 339 -13.63 19.76 14.28
CA LYS A 339 -14.47 20.31 13.21
C LYS A 339 -13.84 20.06 11.84
N ILE A 340 -14.61 19.45 10.94
CA ILE A 340 -14.22 19.21 9.56
C ILE A 340 -14.96 20.19 8.65
N ASN A 341 -14.18 20.96 7.86
CA ASN A 341 -14.71 21.92 6.92
C ASN A 341 -14.62 21.33 5.49
N TRP A 342 -15.77 21.31 4.80
CA TRP A 342 -15.86 20.78 3.47
C TRP A 342 -15.30 21.76 2.44
N LEU A 343 -14.49 21.27 1.53
CA LEU A 343 -13.96 21.99 0.39
C LEU A 343 -14.76 21.65 -0.87
N THR A 344 -14.88 22.63 -1.78
CA THR A 344 -15.73 22.57 -2.98
C THR A 344 -14.95 22.17 -4.23
N ARG A 345 -13.61 22.15 -4.20
CA ARG A 345 -12.68 22.04 -5.32
C ARG A 345 -12.61 23.31 -6.20
N ASN A 346 -13.26 24.37 -5.80
CA ASN A 346 -13.05 25.69 -6.35
C ASN A 346 -11.93 26.37 -5.53
N LEU A 347 -10.81 26.62 -6.17
CA LEU A 347 -9.60 27.12 -5.48
C LEU A 347 -9.85 28.43 -4.71
N GLU A 348 -10.55 29.38 -5.32
CA GLU A 348 -10.82 30.70 -4.71
C GLU A 348 -11.80 30.58 -3.52
N GLU A 349 -12.84 29.78 -3.66
CA GLU A 349 -13.80 29.57 -2.59
C GLU A 349 -13.16 28.81 -1.43
N ASP A 350 -12.39 27.77 -1.72
CA ASP A 350 -11.70 26.97 -0.73
C ASP A 350 -10.65 27.82 0.02
N ARG A 351 -9.90 28.68 -0.70
CA ARG A 351 -8.97 29.62 -0.10
C ARG A 351 -9.66 30.57 0.87
N LYS A 352 -10.70 31.27 0.43
CA LYS A 352 -11.47 32.21 1.26
C LYS A 352 -12.09 31.51 2.47
N ARG A 353 -12.45 30.24 2.37
CA ARG A 353 -13.00 29.45 3.47
C ARG A 353 -11.94 29.16 4.52
N MET A 354 -10.74 28.76 4.10
CA MET A 354 -9.61 28.53 5.01
C MET A 354 -9.09 29.82 5.65
N GLU A 355 -8.97 30.91 4.89
CA GLU A 355 -8.59 32.21 5.42
C GLU A 355 -9.57 32.71 6.52
N ARG A 356 -10.87 32.50 6.34
CA ARG A 356 -11.90 32.80 7.35
C ARG A 356 -11.75 32.01 8.64
N ILE A 357 -11.30 30.75 8.57
CA ILE A 357 -11.04 29.90 9.75
C ILE A 357 -9.85 30.51 10.52
N LEU A 358 -8.74 30.75 9.82
CA LEU A 358 -7.52 31.29 10.41
C LEU A 358 -7.72 32.70 10.99
N SER A 359 -8.47 33.57 10.29
CA SER A 359 -8.76 34.93 10.77
C SER A 359 -9.62 34.98 12.05
N ARG A 360 -10.34 33.90 12.36
CA ARG A 360 -11.09 33.73 13.62
C ARG A 360 -10.23 33.24 14.78
N GLY A 361 -8.92 33.07 14.57
CA GLY A 361 -8.01 32.51 15.57
C GLY A 361 -8.11 30.99 15.74
N GLU A 362 -8.83 30.29 14.83
CA GLU A 362 -8.90 28.82 14.83
C GLU A 362 -7.67 28.22 14.15
N ASP A 363 -6.99 27.28 14.80
CA ASP A 363 -5.91 26.53 14.20
C ASP A 363 -6.44 25.61 13.09
N LEU A 364 -5.69 25.50 11.98
CA LEU A 364 -6.10 24.71 10.82
C LEU A 364 -5.05 23.66 10.47
N VAL A 365 -5.48 22.41 10.34
CA VAL A 365 -4.65 21.29 9.88
C VAL A 365 -5.02 20.89 8.46
N VAL A 366 -4.02 20.88 7.57
CA VAL A 366 -4.18 20.51 6.16
C VAL A 366 -3.26 19.36 5.81
N CYS A 367 -3.87 18.22 5.39
CA CYS A 367 -3.14 17.11 4.81
C CYS A 367 -2.88 17.43 3.33
N ALA A 368 -1.67 17.93 3.01
CA ALA A 368 -1.35 18.53 1.72
C ALA A 368 -1.36 17.54 0.53
N GLU A 369 -1.26 16.24 0.78
CA GLU A 369 -1.32 15.17 -0.24
C GLU A 369 -2.72 14.98 -0.83
N GLY A 370 -3.77 15.36 -0.11
CA GLY A 370 -5.17 15.20 -0.50
C GLY A 370 -5.67 13.75 -0.58
N THR A 371 -4.85 12.77 -0.24
CA THR A 371 -5.20 11.35 -0.08
C THR A 371 -4.16 10.65 0.81
N THR A 372 -4.58 9.62 1.51
CA THR A 372 -3.68 8.83 2.37
C THR A 372 -2.65 8.04 1.56
N CYS A 373 -1.42 7.96 2.06
CA CYS A 373 -0.35 7.11 1.51
C CYS A 373 0.19 6.19 2.61
N ARG A 374 0.05 4.87 2.40
CA ARG A 374 0.48 3.85 3.37
C ARG A 374 2.00 3.69 3.41
N GLU A 375 2.61 3.69 2.23
CA GLU A 375 4.03 3.41 2.04
C GLU A 375 4.91 4.61 2.44
N PRO A 376 6.24 4.43 2.58
CA PRO A 376 7.17 5.49 2.96
C PRO A 376 7.48 6.45 1.79
N TYR A 377 6.44 6.97 1.18
CA TYR A 377 6.50 7.96 0.11
C TYR A 377 5.62 9.16 0.45
N LEU A 378 6.02 10.33 0.01
CA LEU A 378 5.17 11.52 0.02
C LEU A 378 4.63 11.79 -1.37
N LEU A 379 3.32 11.94 -1.47
CA LEU A 379 2.68 12.37 -2.71
C LEU A 379 2.90 13.87 -2.92
N ARG A 380 2.68 14.33 -4.14
CA ARG A 380 2.78 15.74 -4.46
C ARG A 380 1.85 16.58 -3.58
N PHE A 381 2.40 17.58 -2.94
CA PHE A 381 1.64 18.52 -2.11
C PHE A 381 0.83 19.51 -2.96
N SER A 382 -0.40 19.77 -2.53
CA SER A 382 -1.22 20.83 -3.10
C SER A 382 -0.64 22.19 -2.74
N PRO A 383 -0.50 23.13 -3.68
CA PRO A 383 0.04 24.46 -3.35
C PRO A 383 -0.98 25.38 -2.67
N LEU A 384 -2.23 24.96 -2.47
CA LEU A 384 -3.31 25.80 -1.96
C LEU A 384 -3.00 26.43 -0.60
N PHE A 385 -2.22 25.76 0.25
CA PHE A 385 -1.90 26.25 1.58
C PHE A 385 -0.83 27.34 1.61
N THR A 386 -0.02 27.50 0.56
CA THR A 386 1.15 28.38 0.57
C THR A 386 0.81 29.88 0.53
N GLU A 387 -0.43 30.21 0.18
CA GLU A 387 -0.91 31.59 0.04
C GLU A 387 -1.81 32.03 1.21
N LEU A 388 -2.09 31.14 2.19
CA LEU A 388 -3.07 31.39 3.25
C LEU A 388 -2.54 32.26 4.39
N THR A 389 -1.29 32.06 4.76
CA THR A 389 -0.63 32.76 5.90
C THR A 389 0.81 33.09 5.56
N ASP A 390 1.45 33.96 6.34
CA ASP A 390 2.87 34.29 6.18
C ASP A 390 3.79 33.20 6.80
N GLN A 391 3.27 32.40 7.71
CA GLN A 391 4.03 31.34 8.37
C GLN A 391 3.19 30.06 8.51
N ILE A 392 3.80 28.94 8.18
CA ILE A 392 3.22 27.62 8.34
C ILE A 392 4.10 26.73 9.22
N VAL A 393 3.50 25.75 9.88
CA VAL A 393 4.21 24.72 10.66
C VAL A 393 4.09 23.39 9.93
N PRO A 394 5.17 22.87 9.32
CA PRO A 394 5.15 21.52 8.80
C PRO A 394 5.15 20.48 9.93
N VAL A 395 4.36 19.43 9.79
CA VAL A 395 4.26 18.32 10.75
C VAL A 395 4.51 17.00 10.03
N ALA A 396 5.56 16.31 10.43
CA ALA A 396 5.90 15.00 9.91
C ALA A 396 5.19 13.93 10.73
N ILE A 397 4.47 13.03 10.06
CA ILE A 397 3.68 11.95 10.68
C ILE A 397 4.17 10.61 10.19
N ASP A 398 4.60 9.75 11.11
CA ASP A 398 4.75 8.32 10.85
C ASP A 398 3.80 7.51 11.72
N LEU A 399 3.48 6.29 11.26
CA LEU A 399 2.50 5.44 11.89
C LEU A 399 2.91 3.97 11.84
N HIS A 400 3.00 3.36 13.02
CA HIS A 400 3.22 1.94 13.17
C HIS A 400 1.94 1.24 13.65
N VAL A 401 1.50 0.23 12.91
CA VAL A 401 0.32 -0.59 13.21
C VAL A 401 0.70 -2.06 13.29
N SER A 402 0.04 -2.82 14.16
CA SER A 402 0.38 -4.23 14.42
C SER A 402 -0.28 -5.22 13.46
N MET A 403 -1.61 -5.20 13.35
CA MET A 403 -2.38 -6.23 12.63
C MET A 403 -3.14 -5.70 11.42
N PHE A 404 -3.76 -4.54 11.56
CA PHE A 404 -4.60 -3.94 10.52
C PHE A 404 -3.92 -2.69 9.98
N TYR A 405 -3.95 -2.54 8.67
CA TYR A 405 -3.56 -1.27 8.07
C TYR A 405 -4.55 -0.17 8.43
N ALA A 406 -4.05 1.05 8.57
CA ALA A 406 -4.85 2.19 8.99
C ALA A 406 -5.57 2.91 7.84
N THR A 407 -5.36 2.48 6.60
CA THR A 407 -6.03 3.04 5.42
C THR A 407 -6.19 2.01 4.32
N THR A 408 -7.27 2.14 3.58
CA THR A 408 -7.62 1.34 2.41
C THR A 408 -7.77 2.24 1.17
N VAL A 409 -7.88 1.63 -0.01
CA VAL A 409 -7.87 2.43 -1.25
C VAL A 409 -9.25 2.90 -1.66
N SER A 410 -10.29 2.04 -1.58
CA SER A 410 -11.62 2.40 -2.11
C SER A 410 -12.75 1.59 -1.49
N GLY A 411 -13.97 2.06 -1.68
CA GLY A 411 -15.21 1.38 -1.33
C GLY A 411 -15.65 1.62 0.11
N HIS A 412 -14.89 1.12 1.07
CA HIS A 412 -15.26 1.18 2.49
C HIS A 412 -14.33 2.09 3.30
N LYS A 413 -13.89 3.20 2.73
CA LYS A 413 -12.95 4.12 3.38
C LYS A 413 -13.45 4.69 4.72
N TRP A 414 -14.75 4.73 4.93
CA TRP A 414 -15.37 5.11 6.19
C TRP A 414 -15.07 4.11 7.33
N MET A 415 -14.67 2.88 6.99
CA MET A 415 -14.24 1.87 7.97
C MET A 415 -12.76 1.99 8.37
N ASP A 416 -11.96 2.78 7.68
CA ASP A 416 -10.53 2.94 7.97
C ASP A 416 -10.25 3.29 9.45
N PRO A 417 -10.98 4.24 10.08
CA PRO A 417 -10.80 4.52 11.51
C PRO A 417 -11.07 3.31 12.40
N PHE A 418 -12.07 2.47 12.06
CA PHE A 418 -12.36 1.26 12.83
C PHE A 418 -11.22 0.25 12.73
N TYR A 419 -10.71 -0.03 11.52
CA TYR A 419 -9.54 -0.91 11.35
C TYR A 419 -8.32 -0.42 12.11
N PHE A 420 -8.08 0.87 12.08
CA PHE A 420 -7.01 1.48 12.87
C PHE A 420 -7.22 1.22 14.38
N LEU A 421 -8.42 1.49 14.88
CA LEU A 421 -8.78 1.33 16.28
C LEU A 421 -8.86 -0.14 16.74
N MET A 422 -8.99 -1.10 15.82
CA MET A 422 -8.96 -2.54 16.12
C MET A 422 -7.56 -3.08 16.43
N ASN A 423 -6.49 -2.36 16.09
CA ASN A 423 -5.13 -2.83 16.35
C ASN A 423 -4.88 -2.98 17.84
N PRO A 424 -4.31 -4.11 18.32
CA PRO A 424 -3.93 -4.23 19.74
C PRO A 424 -2.92 -3.17 20.16
N TYR A 425 -2.00 -2.83 19.25
CA TYR A 425 -0.98 -1.82 19.45
C TYR A 425 -0.83 -0.92 18.24
N THR A 426 -0.77 0.38 18.48
CA THR A 426 -0.48 1.42 17.48
C THR A 426 0.44 2.47 18.07
N CYS A 427 1.33 3.03 17.26
CA CYS A 427 2.19 4.13 17.66
C CYS A 427 2.21 5.19 16.57
N TYR A 428 1.76 6.40 16.90
CA TYR A 428 1.98 7.60 16.10
C TYR A 428 3.29 8.26 16.52
N GLU A 429 4.08 8.64 15.55
CA GLU A 429 5.24 9.51 15.73
C GLU A 429 4.97 10.82 15.00
N LEU A 430 4.93 11.91 15.75
CA LEU A 430 4.74 13.27 15.22
C LEU A 430 5.99 14.08 15.47
N GLU A 431 6.42 14.84 14.47
CA GLU A 431 7.52 15.78 14.61
C GLU A 431 7.07 17.16 14.08
N PHE A 432 7.02 18.14 14.97
CA PHE A 432 6.78 19.54 14.60
C PHE A 432 8.10 20.12 14.10
N LEU A 433 8.12 20.52 12.83
CA LEU A 433 9.31 21.08 12.19
C LEU A 433 9.34 22.62 12.37
N GLU A 434 10.47 23.20 12.03
CA GLU A 434 10.65 24.66 12.05
C GLU A 434 9.63 25.35 11.14
N LYS A 435 9.16 26.51 11.60
CA LYS A 435 8.22 27.35 10.83
C LYS A 435 8.83 27.74 9.50
N VAL A 436 8.02 27.67 8.46
CA VAL A 436 8.37 28.07 7.10
C VAL A 436 7.72 29.40 6.79
N ASP A 437 8.52 30.38 6.35
CA ASP A 437 8.05 31.64 5.85
C ASP A 437 7.50 31.51 4.44
N THR A 438 6.21 31.76 4.29
CA THR A 438 5.47 31.73 3.03
C THR A 438 5.17 33.11 2.45
N SER A 439 5.58 34.17 3.14
CA SER A 439 5.37 35.56 2.68
C SER A 439 5.92 35.84 1.29
N ARG A 440 7.05 35.19 0.94
CA ARG A 440 7.69 35.26 -0.38
C ARG A 440 6.83 34.76 -1.53
N VAL A 441 5.83 33.91 -1.27
CA VAL A 441 4.86 33.47 -2.28
C VAL A 441 3.89 34.62 -2.59
N ARG A 442 3.48 35.38 -1.57
CA ARG A 442 2.56 36.52 -1.70
C ARG A 442 3.21 37.74 -2.33
N THR A 443 4.51 37.94 -2.11
CA THR A 443 5.28 38.98 -2.79
C THR A 443 5.64 38.66 -4.23
N GLY A 444 5.47 37.40 -4.66
CA GLY A 444 5.81 36.94 -6.01
C GLY A 444 7.27 36.48 -6.16
N ASP A 445 8.07 36.52 -5.10
CA ASP A 445 9.49 36.12 -5.13
C ASP A 445 9.70 34.60 -5.19
N CYS A 446 8.66 33.83 -4.87
CA CYS A 446 8.70 32.36 -4.89
C CYS A 446 7.42 31.80 -5.49
N SER A 447 7.57 30.79 -6.36
CA SER A 447 6.41 30.07 -6.89
C SER A 447 5.70 29.29 -5.78
N ARG A 448 4.35 29.33 -5.78
CA ARG A 448 3.53 28.53 -4.86
C ARG A 448 3.83 27.03 -4.95
N PHE A 449 4.22 26.55 -6.13
CA PHE A 449 4.59 25.13 -6.35
C PHE A 449 5.96 24.81 -5.73
N ASP A 450 6.92 25.73 -5.86
CA ASP A 450 8.26 25.53 -5.29
C ASP A 450 8.21 25.55 -3.77
N MET A 451 7.39 26.43 -3.18
CA MET A 451 7.14 26.46 -1.75
C MET A 451 6.49 25.16 -1.27
N ALA A 452 5.47 24.64 -1.97
CA ALA A 452 4.84 23.37 -1.63
C ALA A 452 5.83 22.19 -1.73
N ASN A 453 6.68 22.16 -2.75
CA ASN A 453 7.74 21.17 -2.90
C ASN A 453 8.83 21.32 -1.83
N HIS A 454 9.12 22.54 -1.39
CA HIS A 454 10.05 22.77 -0.29
C HIS A 454 9.53 22.16 1.01
N VAL A 455 8.29 22.41 1.36
CA VAL A 455 7.63 21.82 2.56
C VAL A 455 7.57 20.30 2.47
N GLN A 456 7.23 19.75 1.29
CA GLN A 456 7.24 18.30 1.05
C GLN A 456 8.63 17.69 1.32
N LYS A 457 9.69 18.34 0.81
CA LYS A 457 11.07 17.87 1.02
C LYS A 457 11.50 17.94 2.49
N GLN A 458 11.08 18.98 3.24
CA GLN A 458 11.37 19.06 4.67
C GLN A 458 10.73 17.91 5.44
N ILE A 459 9.45 17.63 5.21
CA ILE A 459 8.74 16.51 5.83
C ILE A 459 9.35 15.18 5.38
N GLY A 460 9.68 15.02 4.08
CA GLY A 460 10.34 13.84 3.54
C GLY A 460 11.68 13.56 4.20
N LYS A 461 12.50 14.61 4.42
CA LYS A 461 13.79 14.49 5.10
C LYS A 461 13.64 14.06 6.56
N ALA A 462 12.69 14.63 7.30
CA ALA A 462 12.42 14.27 8.69
C ALA A 462 11.97 12.81 8.84
N LEU A 463 11.17 12.30 7.91
CA LEU A 463 10.67 10.93 7.91
C LEU A 463 11.61 9.92 7.25
N GLY A 464 12.59 10.35 6.47
CA GLY A 464 13.35 9.48 5.57
C GLY A 464 12.51 8.91 4.42
N PHE A 465 11.45 9.63 4.00
CA PHE A 465 10.54 9.21 2.93
C PHE A 465 10.92 9.83 1.60
N GLU A 466 10.72 9.06 0.52
CA GLU A 466 10.93 9.55 -0.84
C GLU A 466 9.78 10.47 -1.28
N CYS A 467 10.14 11.66 -1.81
CA CYS A 467 9.19 12.61 -2.36
C CYS A 467 8.85 12.27 -3.81
N THR A 468 7.57 12.15 -4.14
CA THR A 468 7.10 11.83 -5.49
C THR A 468 6.25 12.96 -6.07
N MET A 469 6.08 12.94 -7.40
CA MET A 469 5.18 13.85 -8.11
C MET A 469 3.79 13.25 -8.35
N LEU A 470 3.51 12.06 -7.79
CA LEU A 470 2.25 11.36 -7.92
C LEU A 470 1.13 12.09 -7.17
N ARG A 471 -0.07 12.02 -7.73
CA ARG A 471 -1.26 12.71 -7.23
C ARG A 471 -2.35 11.72 -6.84
N ARG A 472 -3.37 12.20 -6.16
CA ARG A 472 -4.60 11.46 -5.90
C ARG A 472 -5.21 10.81 -7.15
N LYS A 473 -5.15 11.49 -8.32
CA LYS A 473 -5.65 10.95 -9.58
C LYS A 473 -4.92 9.67 -9.98
N ASP A 474 -3.59 9.64 -9.82
CA ASP A 474 -2.76 8.49 -10.15
C ASP A 474 -3.12 7.28 -9.30
N LYS A 475 -3.43 7.50 -8.00
CA LYS A 475 -3.94 6.46 -7.09
C LYS A 475 -5.24 5.81 -7.60
N TYR A 476 -6.19 6.61 -8.07
CA TYR A 476 -7.46 6.08 -8.58
C TYR A 476 -7.31 5.41 -9.95
N MET A 477 -6.40 5.88 -10.79
CA MET A 477 -6.14 5.26 -12.10
C MET A 477 -5.49 3.87 -11.97
N MET A 478 -4.72 3.60 -10.94
CA MET A 478 -4.23 2.25 -10.69
C MET A 478 -5.35 1.26 -10.32
N LEU A 479 -6.49 1.76 -9.85
CA LEU A 479 -7.66 0.95 -9.50
C LEU A 479 -8.66 0.82 -10.66
N ALA A 480 -8.57 1.70 -11.63
CA ALA A 480 -9.40 1.66 -12.84
C ALA A 480 -8.86 0.66 -13.83
#